data_19a468cb04e7b74af5b6312dbc519001
#
_entry.id   19a468cb04e7b74af5b6312dbc519001
#
_cell.length_a   1.000
_cell.length_b   1.000
_cell.length_c   1.000
_cell.angle_alpha   90.00
_cell.angle_beta   90.00
_cell.angle_gamma   90.00
#
_symmetry.space_group_name_H-M   'P 1'
#
loop_
_entity.id
_entity.type
_entity.pdbx_description
1 polymer ?
#
loop_
_entity_poly.entity_id
_entity_poly.type
_entity_poly.pdbx_seq_one_letter_code
_entity_poly.pdbx_strand_id
1 'polypeptide(L)'
;MKNQNIKFAWRQFNELSSNEIYEILHLRQKVFIVEQDCPYIDADFSDQEAWHYLGYEGKKLISYLRVFPPGIKYDDSSIGRIVIDESSRNHGFGKQITLDAIAFLQKYYPNTDICISAQHRLIDFYRRLGFKEEGEVYLEDDIDPVSYTHLTLPTSHC
;
A
#
# COMPACT_ATOMS: atom_id res chain seq x y z
N MET A 1 -2.07 22.53 -16.30
CA MET A 1 -2.47 21.11 -16.30
C MET A 1 -1.27 20.25 -16.58
N LYS A 2 -0.84 19.51 -15.59
CA LYS A 2 0.19 18.50 -15.83
C LYS A 2 -0.45 17.39 -16.66
N ASN A 3 0.07 17.18 -17.83
CA ASN A 3 -0.28 16.03 -18.66
C ASN A 3 0.34 14.82 -17.97
N GLN A 4 -0.47 14.13 -17.17
CA GLN A 4 0.05 13.11 -16.28
C GLN A 4 0.12 11.78 -16.98
N ASN A 5 1.24 11.57 -17.64
CA ASN A 5 1.54 10.31 -18.27
C ASN A 5 2.23 9.40 -17.25
N ILE A 6 1.44 8.84 -16.34
CA ILE A 6 1.94 7.93 -15.31
C ILE A 6 1.88 6.52 -15.88
N LYS A 7 2.99 5.79 -15.76
CA LYS A 7 3.05 4.37 -16.12
C LYS A 7 3.04 3.53 -14.86
N PHE A 8 2.08 2.61 -14.80
CA PHE A 8 1.92 1.70 -13.67
C PHE A 8 2.35 0.29 -14.08
N ALA A 9 2.98 -0.42 -13.16
CA ALA A 9 3.41 -1.79 -13.41
C ALA A 9 3.37 -2.63 -12.13
N TRP A 10 2.88 -3.86 -12.27
CA TRP A 10 2.96 -4.88 -11.23
C TRP A 10 4.23 -5.71 -11.41
N ARG A 11 4.95 -5.94 -10.32
CA ARG A 11 6.19 -6.74 -10.33
C ARG A 11 6.24 -7.63 -9.11
N GLN A 12 6.65 -8.87 -9.30
CA GLN A 12 7.12 -9.69 -8.19
C GLN A 12 8.51 -9.20 -7.78
N PHE A 13 8.94 -9.55 -6.57
CA PHE A 13 10.22 -9.06 -6.06
C PHE A 13 11.40 -9.40 -6.98
N ASN A 14 11.43 -10.63 -7.49
CA ASN A 14 12.50 -11.08 -8.39
C ASN A 14 12.46 -10.43 -9.78
N GLU A 15 11.38 -9.76 -10.13
CA GLU A 15 11.27 -9.02 -11.39
C GLU A 15 11.74 -7.56 -11.25
N LEU A 16 11.95 -7.10 -10.01
CA LEU A 16 12.43 -5.74 -9.74
C LEU A 16 13.93 -5.66 -10.00
N SER A 17 14.35 -4.60 -10.69
CA SER A 17 15.77 -4.28 -10.80
C SER A 17 16.29 -3.77 -9.48
N SER A 18 17.62 -3.79 -9.30
CA SER A 18 18.24 -3.22 -8.10
C SER A 18 17.92 -1.74 -7.94
N ASN A 19 17.85 -0.99 -9.05
CA ASN A 19 17.47 0.42 -9.02
C ASN A 19 16.02 0.60 -8.58
N GLU A 20 15.11 -0.23 -9.08
CA GLU A 20 13.70 -0.17 -8.67
C GLU A 20 13.55 -0.47 -7.17
N ILE A 21 14.25 -1.45 -6.65
CA ILE A 21 14.23 -1.75 -5.21
C ILE A 21 14.74 -0.54 -4.42
N TYR A 22 15.83 0.06 -4.87
CA TYR A 22 16.40 1.24 -4.20
C TYR A 22 15.40 2.41 -4.20
N GLU A 23 14.78 2.68 -5.34
CA GLU A 23 13.78 3.75 -5.46
C GLU A 23 12.56 3.52 -4.57
N ILE A 24 12.09 2.26 -4.50
CA ILE A 24 10.98 1.87 -3.62
C ILE A 24 11.34 2.16 -2.16
N LEU A 25 12.50 1.71 -1.71
CA LEU A 25 12.94 1.91 -0.34
C LEU A 25 13.16 3.39 -0.02
N HIS A 26 13.71 4.14 -0.97
CA HIS A 26 13.90 5.59 -0.83
C HIS A 26 12.55 6.31 -0.63
N LEU A 27 11.57 6.03 -1.48
CA LEU A 27 10.25 6.65 -1.38
C LEU A 27 9.56 6.29 -0.05
N ARG A 28 9.63 5.04 0.35
CA ARG A 28 9.04 4.58 1.62
C ARG A 28 9.70 5.26 2.82
N GLN A 29 11.01 5.37 2.85
CA GLN A 29 11.73 6.05 3.93
C GLN A 29 11.39 7.54 3.97
N LYS A 30 11.37 8.17 2.81
CA LYS A 30 11.07 9.60 2.70
C LYS A 30 9.71 9.95 3.30
N VAL A 31 8.70 9.14 3.05
CA VAL A 31 7.33 9.40 3.49
C VAL A 31 7.07 8.82 4.89
N PHE A 32 7.34 7.54 5.10
CA PHE A 32 6.95 6.87 6.35
C PHE A 32 7.87 7.21 7.51
N ILE A 33 9.15 7.45 7.25
CA ILE A 33 10.14 7.69 8.30
C ILE A 33 10.39 9.19 8.48
N VAL A 34 10.82 9.86 7.42
CA VAL A 34 11.25 11.26 7.51
C VAL A 34 10.06 12.21 7.61
N GLU A 35 9.12 12.14 6.67
CA GLU A 35 7.97 13.04 6.65
C GLU A 35 7.06 12.85 7.86
N GLN A 36 6.82 11.61 8.27
CA GLN A 36 5.98 11.30 9.44
C GLN A 36 6.72 11.39 10.76
N ASP A 37 8.02 11.66 10.74
CA ASP A 37 8.87 11.71 11.92
C ASP A 37 8.70 10.49 12.81
N CYS A 38 8.79 9.31 12.20
CA CYS A 38 8.56 8.03 12.88
C CYS A 38 9.74 7.09 12.67
N PRO A 39 10.67 7.01 13.63
CA PRO A 39 11.87 6.17 13.47
C PRO A 39 11.54 4.70 13.70
N TYR A 40 11.46 3.94 12.61
CA TYR A 40 11.35 2.48 12.65
C TYR A 40 12.03 1.88 11.43
N ILE A 41 12.23 0.58 11.45
CA ILE A 41 12.82 -0.11 10.30
C ILE A 41 11.70 -0.52 9.34
N ASP A 42 11.55 0.25 8.26
CA ASP A 42 10.50 0.02 7.27
C ASP A 42 10.70 -1.28 6.46
N ALA A 43 11.95 -1.64 6.18
CA ALA A 43 12.26 -2.89 5.50
C ALA A 43 12.05 -4.06 6.48
N ASP A 44 11.00 -4.83 6.29
CA ASP A 44 10.50 -5.82 7.25
C ASP A 44 10.74 -7.28 6.80
N PHE A 45 11.57 -7.51 5.80
CA PHE A 45 11.83 -8.81 5.19
C PHE A 45 10.61 -9.50 4.60
N SER A 46 9.54 -8.75 4.36
CA SER A 46 8.33 -9.28 3.72
C SER A 46 8.22 -8.91 2.24
N ASP A 47 9.02 -7.95 1.78
CA ASP A 47 8.95 -7.48 0.39
C ASP A 47 9.21 -8.59 -0.62
N GLN A 48 10.01 -9.60 -0.25
CA GLN A 48 10.33 -10.72 -1.12
C GLN A 48 9.12 -11.58 -1.47
N GLU A 49 8.06 -11.53 -0.66
CA GLU A 49 6.85 -12.34 -0.85
C GLU A 49 5.67 -11.52 -1.39
N ALA A 50 5.88 -10.25 -1.67
CA ALA A 50 4.83 -9.33 -2.10
C ALA A 50 4.82 -9.16 -3.62
N TRP A 51 3.67 -8.72 -4.12
CA TRP A 51 3.58 -8.06 -5.41
C TRP A 51 3.70 -6.57 -5.19
N HIS A 52 4.45 -5.89 -6.06
CA HIS A 52 4.77 -4.47 -5.98
C HIS A 52 4.11 -3.72 -7.12
N TYR A 53 3.44 -2.62 -6.80
CA TYR A 53 2.76 -1.78 -7.77
C TYR A 53 3.46 -0.43 -7.84
N LEU A 54 4.17 -0.18 -8.94
CA LEU A 54 4.99 1.01 -9.12
C LEU A 54 4.33 1.96 -10.09
N GLY A 55 4.28 3.25 -9.73
CA GLY A 55 3.82 4.30 -10.63
C GLY A 55 4.95 5.28 -10.92
N TYR A 56 5.30 5.40 -12.19
CA TYR A 56 6.37 6.28 -12.65
C TYR A 56 5.82 7.43 -13.47
N GLU A 57 6.26 8.63 -13.13
CA GLU A 57 6.14 9.80 -14.01
C GLU A 57 7.51 10.04 -14.64
N GLY A 58 7.65 9.69 -15.93
CA GLY A 58 8.97 9.66 -16.54
C GLY A 58 9.89 8.67 -15.85
N LYS A 59 11.00 9.16 -15.29
CA LYS A 59 11.96 8.32 -14.57
C LYS A 59 11.79 8.37 -13.05
N LYS A 60 10.78 9.11 -12.56
CA LYS A 60 10.58 9.31 -11.14
C LYS A 60 9.48 8.39 -10.61
N LEU A 61 9.80 7.60 -9.60
CA LEU A 61 8.81 6.82 -8.87
C LEU A 61 7.99 7.76 -8.00
N ILE A 62 6.70 7.90 -8.28
CA ILE A 62 5.81 8.83 -7.58
C ILE A 62 4.77 8.12 -6.72
N SER A 63 4.52 6.84 -6.97
CA SER A 63 3.55 6.07 -6.19
C SER A 63 4.00 4.63 -6.05
N TYR A 64 3.59 4.02 -4.95
CA TYR A 64 3.92 2.64 -4.67
C TYR A 64 2.91 2.04 -3.69
N LEU A 65 2.64 0.77 -3.83
CA LEU A 65 2.05 -0.06 -2.81
C LEU A 65 2.51 -1.50 -2.99
N ARG A 66 2.33 -2.31 -1.97
CA ARG A 66 2.55 -3.75 -2.07
C ARG A 66 1.28 -4.50 -1.66
N VAL A 67 1.09 -5.66 -2.27
CA VAL A 67 0.01 -6.56 -1.89
C VAL A 67 0.58 -7.94 -1.56
N PHE A 68 -0.10 -8.65 -0.67
CA PHE A 68 0.27 -10.01 -0.31
C PHE A 68 -0.85 -10.96 -0.68
N PRO A 69 -0.49 -12.14 -1.22
CA PRO A 69 -1.44 -13.24 -1.35
C PRO A 69 -2.01 -13.64 0.02
N PRO A 70 -3.17 -14.32 0.05
CA PRO A 70 -3.70 -14.83 1.32
C PRO A 70 -2.72 -15.82 1.96
N GLY A 71 -2.65 -15.78 3.28
CA GLY A 71 -1.81 -16.69 4.05
C GLY A 71 -0.36 -16.26 4.23
N ILE A 72 0.04 -15.09 3.73
CA ILE A 72 1.40 -14.57 3.89
C ILE A 72 1.49 -13.63 5.10
N LYS A 73 0.86 -12.46 5.01
CA LYS A 73 0.81 -11.49 6.13
C LYS A 73 -0.37 -11.78 7.06
N TYR A 74 -1.50 -12.08 6.47
CA TYR A 74 -2.76 -12.38 7.13
C TYR A 74 -3.39 -13.58 6.45
N ASP A 75 -4.43 -14.14 7.04
CA ASP A 75 -5.19 -15.23 6.40
C ASP A 75 -5.80 -14.78 5.08
N ASP A 76 -6.26 -13.54 5.02
CA ASP A 76 -6.77 -12.93 3.80
C ASP A 76 -5.65 -12.28 3.00
N SER A 77 -5.94 -11.89 1.75
CA SER A 77 -5.03 -11.04 0.99
C SER A 77 -4.96 -9.66 1.63
N SER A 78 -3.89 -8.92 1.36
CA SER A 78 -3.70 -7.62 2.03
C SER A 78 -3.00 -6.62 1.13
N ILE A 79 -3.22 -5.33 1.45
CA ILE A 79 -2.58 -4.19 0.81
C ILE A 79 -1.82 -3.43 1.89
N GLY A 80 -0.61 -3.01 1.58
CA GLY A 80 0.18 -2.22 2.52
C GLY A 80 1.18 -1.30 1.84
N ARG A 81 1.83 -0.49 2.65
CA ARG A 81 2.87 0.45 2.21
C ARG A 81 2.38 1.36 1.07
N ILE A 82 1.14 1.83 1.16
CA ILE A 82 0.56 2.75 0.17
C ILE A 82 1.21 4.11 0.35
N VAL A 83 1.85 4.61 -0.70
CA VAL A 83 2.60 5.87 -0.62
C VAL A 83 2.51 6.64 -1.93
N ILE A 84 2.31 7.94 -1.81
CA ILE A 84 2.37 8.90 -2.92
C ILE A 84 3.45 9.92 -2.57
N ASP A 85 4.37 10.17 -3.50
CA ASP A 85 5.37 11.21 -3.31
C ASP A 85 4.68 12.57 -3.09
N GLU A 86 5.23 13.37 -2.18
CA GLU A 86 4.66 14.65 -1.79
C GLU A 86 4.34 15.54 -3.00
N SER A 87 5.23 15.55 -3.99
CA SER A 87 5.07 16.36 -5.19
C SER A 87 3.90 15.95 -6.08
N SER A 88 3.34 14.76 -5.87
CA SER A 88 2.27 14.20 -6.71
C SER A 88 0.96 14.01 -5.98
N ARG A 89 0.81 14.56 -4.79
CA ARG A 89 -0.42 14.48 -3.99
C ARG A 89 -1.51 15.41 -4.50
N ASN A 90 -2.72 15.18 -4.03
CA ASN A 90 -3.92 15.98 -4.37
C ASN A 90 -4.38 15.81 -5.83
N HIS A 91 -4.02 14.69 -6.46
CA HIS A 91 -4.44 14.34 -7.82
C HIS A 91 -5.24 13.04 -7.88
N GLY A 92 -5.62 12.48 -6.73
CA GLY A 92 -6.41 11.25 -6.66
C GLY A 92 -5.62 9.96 -6.88
N PHE A 93 -4.31 9.99 -6.87
CA PHE A 93 -3.48 8.79 -7.10
C PHE A 93 -3.63 7.76 -6.00
N GLY A 94 -3.75 8.19 -4.74
CA GLY A 94 -3.96 7.26 -3.62
C GLY A 94 -5.20 6.41 -3.79
N LYS A 95 -6.31 7.03 -4.20
CA LYS A 95 -7.55 6.33 -4.53
C LYS A 95 -7.36 5.41 -5.73
N GLN A 96 -6.73 5.91 -6.79
CA GLN A 96 -6.52 5.15 -8.02
C GLN A 96 -5.71 3.88 -7.76
N ILE A 97 -4.56 3.98 -7.11
CA ILE A 97 -3.71 2.81 -6.88
C ILE A 97 -4.35 1.81 -5.92
N THR A 98 -5.12 2.30 -4.95
CA THR A 98 -5.84 1.41 -4.03
C THR A 98 -6.93 0.64 -4.77
N LEU A 99 -7.69 1.30 -5.63
CA LEU A 99 -8.69 0.63 -6.47
C LEU A 99 -8.04 -0.38 -7.43
N ASP A 100 -6.89 -0.03 -7.99
CA ASP A 100 -6.14 -0.94 -8.86
C ASP A 100 -5.68 -2.19 -8.11
N ALA A 101 -5.23 -2.01 -6.85
CA ALA A 101 -4.83 -3.13 -5.99
C ALA A 101 -6.01 -4.02 -5.63
N ILE A 102 -7.15 -3.44 -5.32
CA ILE A 102 -8.39 -4.19 -5.06
C ILE A 102 -8.75 -5.04 -6.29
N ALA A 103 -8.73 -4.44 -7.47
CA ALA A 103 -9.05 -5.14 -8.71
C ALA A 103 -8.06 -6.29 -8.98
N PHE A 104 -6.77 -6.07 -8.73
CA PHE A 104 -5.75 -7.10 -8.84
C PHE A 104 -6.03 -8.29 -7.91
N LEU A 105 -6.30 -8.00 -6.65
CA LEU A 105 -6.55 -9.04 -5.65
C LEU A 105 -7.86 -9.79 -5.90
N GLN A 106 -8.90 -9.10 -6.34
CA GLN A 106 -10.17 -9.75 -6.70
C GLN A 106 -10.01 -10.66 -7.92
N LYS A 107 -9.14 -10.30 -8.85
CA LYS A 107 -8.87 -11.11 -10.03
C LYS A 107 -8.09 -12.38 -9.71
N TYR A 108 -7.04 -12.27 -8.91
CA TYR A 108 -6.12 -13.38 -8.66
C TYR A 108 -6.45 -14.18 -7.42
N TYR A 109 -7.16 -13.59 -6.45
CA TYR A 109 -7.53 -14.24 -5.18
C TYR A 109 -8.98 -13.93 -4.85
N PRO A 110 -9.94 -14.38 -5.71
CA PRO A 110 -11.34 -13.94 -5.60
C PRO A 110 -12.09 -14.47 -4.38
N ASN A 111 -11.57 -15.48 -3.72
CA ASN A 111 -12.24 -16.15 -2.61
C ASN A 111 -11.79 -15.68 -1.23
N THR A 112 -11.02 -14.60 -1.18
CA THR A 112 -10.55 -14.04 0.08
C THR A 112 -10.99 -12.59 0.22
N ASP A 113 -11.20 -12.17 1.45
CA ASP A 113 -11.38 -10.76 1.76
C ASP A 113 -10.06 -10.04 1.57
N ILE A 114 -10.07 -8.72 1.59
CA ILE A 114 -8.88 -7.88 1.49
C ILE A 114 -8.70 -7.15 2.81
N CYS A 115 -7.56 -7.36 3.45
CA CYS A 115 -7.23 -6.74 4.73
C CYS A 115 -6.27 -5.57 4.52
N ILE A 116 -6.45 -4.52 5.29
CA ILE A 116 -5.54 -3.39 5.32
C ILE A 116 -5.36 -2.93 6.76
N SER A 117 -4.13 -2.56 7.11
CA SER A 117 -3.84 -1.93 8.39
C SER A 117 -3.66 -0.44 8.14
N ALA A 118 -4.60 0.36 8.61
CA ALA A 118 -4.66 1.78 8.28
C ALA A 118 -4.36 2.63 9.50
N GLN A 119 -3.57 3.68 9.29
CA GLN A 119 -3.41 4.74 10.28
C GLN A 119 -4.77 5.38 10.57
N HIS A 120 -5.02 5.72 11.82
CA HIS A 120 -6.32 6.23 12.27
C HIS A 120 -6.84 7.39 11.41
N ARG A 121 -5.98 8.32 11.02
CA ARG A 121 -6.34 9.47 10.19
C ARG A 121 -6.84 9.10 8.79
N LEU A 122 -6.59 7.88 8.32
CA LEU A 122 -6.95 7.41 6.98
C LEU A 122 -8.18 6.50 6.97
N ILE A 123 -8.79 6.24 8.12
CA ILE A 123 -9.93 5.31 8.22
C ILE A 123 -11.09 5.75 7.32
N ASP A 124 -11.45 7.03 7.32
CA ASP A 124 -12.54 7.53 6.50
C ASP A 124 -12.27 7.36 5.00
N PHE A 125 -11.02 7.54 4.60
CA PHE A 125 -10.61 7.31 3.21
C PHE A 125 -10.90 5.87 2.79
N TYR A 126 -10.52 4.89 3.62
CA TYR A 126 -10.73 3.48 3.30
C TYR A 126 -12.19 3.06 3.44
N ARG A 127 -12.93 3.63 4.39
CA ARG A 127 -14.37 3.39 4.51
C ARG A 127 -15.11 3.77 3.23
N ARG A 128 -14.74 4.87 2.61
CA ARG A 128 -15.34 5.32 1.35
C ARG A 128 -15.09 4.35 0.20
N LEU A 129 -14.04 3.54 0.29
CA LEU A 129 -13.74 2.50 -0.68
C LEU A 129 -14.44 1.18 -0.38
N GLY A 130 -15.20 1.10 0.70
CA GLY A 130 -15.96 -0.08 1.10
C GLY A 130 -15.35 -0.90 2.21
N PHE A 131 -14.20 -0.50 2.75
CA PHE A 131 -13.57 -1.20 3.87
C PHE A 131 -14.35 -1.00 5.15
N LYS A 132 -14.39 -2.03 6.00
CA LYS A 132 -15.05 -2.00 7.32
C LYS A 132 -14.01 -2.28 8.39
N GLU A 133 -14.13 -1.58 9.51
CA GLU A 133 -13.26 -1.77 10.65
C GLU A 133 -13.48 -3.14 11.29
N GLU A 134 -12.37 -3.79 11.66
CA GLU A 134 -12.38 -5.03 12.41
C GLU A 134 -11.43 -4.91 13.58
N GLY A 135 -11.89 -5.30 14.78
CA GLY A 135 -11.08 -5.29 15.98
C GLY A 135 -10.87 -3.90 16.57
N GLU A 136 -9.97 -3.86 17.52
CA GLU A 136 -9.67 -2.66 18.29
C GLU A 136 -8.53 -1.86 17.67
N VAL A 137 -8.45 -0.58 18.02
CA VAL A 137 -7.31 0.29 17.68
C VAL A 137 -6.05 -0.24 18.36
N TYR A 138 -4.94 -0.30 17.64
CA TYR A 138 -3.67 -0.78 18.18
C TYR A 138 -2.50 0.07 17.67
N LEU A 139 -1.35 -0.08 18.32
CA LEU A 139 -0.09 0.50 17.84
C LEU A 139 0.68 -0.57 17.08
N GLU A 140 1.14 -0.23 15.88
CA GLU A 140 1.83 -1.20 15.01
C GLU A 140 3.16 -1.65 15.61
N ASP A 141 3.86 -0.74 16.27
CA ASP A 141 5.11 -0.98 16.98
C ASP A 141 5.14 -0.18 18.27
N ASP A 142 5.87 -0.65 19.28
CA ASP A 142 6.07 0.08 20.52
C ASP A 142 6.69 1.47 20.33
N ILE A 143 7.32 1.70 19.18
CA ILE A 143 8.02 2.94 18.83
C ILE A 143 7.13 3.89 18.02
N ASP A 144 6.11 3.38 17.36
CA ASP A 144 5.23 4.17 16.49
C ASP A 144 4.10 4.79 17.32
N PRO A 145 4.05 6.15 17.42
CA PRO A 145 2.98 6.82 18.16
C PRO A 145 1.64 6.83 17.41
N VAL A 146 1.60 6.33 16.18
CA VAL A 146 0.39 6.37 15.35
C VAL A 146 -0.49 5.17 15.65
N SER A 147 -1.76 5.43 15.92
CA SER A 147 -2.76 4.37 16.10
C SER A 147 -3.18 3.78 14.76
N TYR A 148 -3.34 2.46 14.72
CA TYR A 148 -3.77 1.71 13.55
C TYR A 148 -5.07 0.98 13.80
N THR A 149 -5.81 0.72 12.75
CA THR A 149 -7.03 -0.08 12.78
C THR A 149 -7.01 -1.06 11.61
N HIS A 150 -7.34 -2.31 11.87
CA HIS A 150 -7.57 -3.28 10.81
C HIS A 150 -8.90 -3.01 10.12
N LEU A 151 -8.86 -2.97 8.79
CA LEU A 151 -10.05 -2.83 7.97
C LEU A 151 -10.09 -3.99 6.98
N THR A 152 -11.30 -4.44 6.67
CA THR A 152 -11.51 -5.55 5.74
C THR A 152 -12.49 -5.14 4.66
N LEU A 153 -12.17 -5.45 3.43
CA LEU A 153 -13.08 -5.37 2.31
C LEU A 153 -13.63 -6.78 2.08
N PRO A 154 -14.93 -7.02 2.37
CA PRO A 154 -15.50 -8.35 2.19
C PRO A 154 -15.51 -8.78 0.73
N THR A 155 -15.35 -10.08 0.52
CA THR A 155 -15.52 -10.68 -0.80
C THR A 155 -16.95 -10.44 -1.26
N SER A 156 -17.11 -9.87 -2.46
CA SER A 156 -18.44 -9.74 -3.03
C SER A 156 -18.85 -11.08 -3.64
N HIS A 157 -19.80 -11.72 -3.00
CA HIS A 157 -20.48 -12.89 -3.56
C HIS A 157 -21.68 -12.39 -4.37
N CYS A 158 -21.56 -12.45 -5.63
CA CYS A 158 -22.72 -12.30 -6.50
C CYS A 158 -23.29 -13.64 -6.83
#